data_7beb4fffb2554d642a286424bcdd4de7
#
_entry.id   7beb4fffb2554d642a286424bcdd4de7
#
_cell.length_a   1.000
_cell.length_b   1.000
_cell.length_c   1.000
_cell.angle_alpha   90.00
_cell.angle_beta   90.00
_cell.angle_gamma   90.00
#
_symmetry.space_group_name_H-M   'P 1'
#
loop_
_entity.id
_entity.type
_entity.pdbx_description
1 polymer ?
#
loop_
_entity_poly.entity_id
_entity_poly.type
_entity_poly.pdbx_seq_one_letter_code
_entity_poly.pdbx_strand_id
1 'polypeptide(L)'
;MCIRDRDVFEALYTTRAMRRVSQEPISEDILKQMVDAGIRAPSGSNRQGWKFIVVTDTEVKNQLGDAYREAWNFYVKEFYGGSSDMGASNVGDTEKAQQVNRISKSAAWLSENFHKVPAQFVVLSRNDPTGSSIYPAIWSIMLAGRAHGIGTCLTTVLGMFQQEKAFEILDIPSDKGWTINAVITAGYPLGKWGVADRNPLDQVTYLNKWGNETNWNVNDPLWNY
;
A
#
# COMPACT_ATOMS: atom_id res chain seq x y z
N MET A 1 -22.67 1.00 17.06
CA MET A 1 -21.77 1.34 15.93
C MET A 1 -22.05 0.32 14.84
N CYS A 2 -22.78 0.69 13.77
CA CYS A 2 -23.01 -0.23 12.67
C CYS A 2 -21.67 -0.44 11.95
N ILE A 3 -21.05 -1.60 12.14
CA ILE A 3 -20.09 -2.12 11.20
C ILE A 3 -20.86 -2.19 9.88
N ARG A 4 -20.45 -1.40 8.88
CA ARG A 4 -20.99 -1.60 7.53
C ARG A 4 -20.40 -2.92 7.07
N ASP A 5 -21.19 -3.97 7.09
CA ASP A 5 -20.86 -5.26 6.50
C ASP A 5 -20.72 -5.06 4.99
N ARG A 6 -19.50 -4.66 4.58
CA ARG A 6 -19.16 -4.68 3.17
C ARG A 6 -18.86 -6.12 2.80
N ASP A 7 -19.41 -6.53 1.67
CA ASP A 7 -19.05 -7.80 1.06
C ASP A 7 -17.52 -7.87 0.87
N VAL A 8 -16.93 -9.01 1.17
CA VAL A 8 -15.50 -9.25 0.98
C VAL A 8 -15.09 -9.01 -0.47
N PHE A 9 -15.94 -9.35 -1.44
CA PHE A 9 -15.68 -9.09 -2.86
C PHE A 9 -15.70 -7.59 -3.19
N GLU A 10 -16.60 -6.80 -2.61
CA GLU A 10 -16.54 -5.34 -2.73
C GLU A 10 -15.18 -4.81 -2.26
N ALA A 11 -14.72 -5.23 -1.08
CA ALA A 11 -13.44 -4.81 -0.56
C ALA A 11 -12.28 -5.21 -1.47
N LEU A 12 -12.25 -6.46 -1.93
CA LEU A 12 -11.19 -6.98 -2.82
C LEU A 12 -11.14 -6.25 -4.17
N TYR A 13 -12.29 -6.06 -4.82
CA TYR A 13 -12.37 -5.45 -6.15
C TYR A 13 -12.05 -3.96 -6.15
N THR A 14 -12.42 -3.26 -5.07
CA THR A 14 -12.31 -1.80 -5.02
C THR A 14 -11.11 -1.28 -4.22
N THR A 15 -10.38 -2.14 -3.50
CA THR A 15 -9.16 -1.73 -2.83
C THR A 15 -8.05 -1.47 -3.86
N ARG A 16 -7.62 -0.22 -3.91
CA ARG A 16 -6.54 0.25 -4.78
C ARG A 16 -5.76 1.37 -4.09
N ALA A 17 -4.61 1.74 -4.63
CA ALA A 17 -3.79 2.83 -4.09
C ALA A 17 -4.53 4.18 -4.14
N MET A 18 -5.06 4.61 -3.00
CA MET A 18 -5.73 5.90 -2.82
C MET A 18 -4.74 6.88 -2.17
N ARG A 19 -3.99 7.60 -3.00
CA ARG A 19 -2.91 8.48 -2.54
C ARG A 19 -3.40 9.86 -2.12
N ARG A 20 -4.54 10.33 -2.69
CA ARG A 20 -5.12 11.62 -2.39
C ARG A 20 -6.25 11.44 -1.40
N VAL A 21 -5.98 11.86 -0.16
CA VAL A 21 -6.90 11.75 0.97
C VAL A 21 -7.07 13.11 1.62
N SER A 22 -8.19 13.29 2.35
CA SER A 22 -8.39 14.49 3.18
C SER A 22 -7.43 14.48 4.37
N GLN A 23 -7.30 15.62 5.02
CA GLN A 23 -6.53 15.73 6.26
C GLN A 23 -7.39 15.45 7.52
N GLU A 24 -8.63 15.04 7.33
CA GLU A 24 -9.53 14.70 8.42
C GLU A 24 -8.96 13.53 9.25
N PRO A 25 -8.83 13.66 10.57
CA PRO A 25 -8.32 12.61 11.41
C PRO A 25 -9.15 11.33 11.33
N ILE A 26 -8.47 10.18 11.29
CA ILE A 26 -9.11 8.87 11.44
C ILE A 26 -9.26 8.60 12.94
N SER A 27 -10.44 8.16 13.37
CA SER A 27 -10.66 7.83 14.77
C SER A 27 -9.73 6.69 15.23
N GLU A 28 -9.30 6.76 16.48
CA GLU A 28 -8.43 5.74 17.08
C GLU A 28 -9.07 4.33 17.02
N ASP A 29 -10.38 4.24 17.15
CA ASP A 29 -11.11 2.96 17.06
C ASP A 29 -10.98 2.34 15.66
N ILE A 30 -11.04 3.13 14.59
CA ILE A 30 -10.83 2.63 13.23
C ILE A 30 -9.37 2.18 13.06
N LEU A 31 -8.41 2.97 13.54
CA LEU A 31 -6.98 2.60 13.46
C LEU A 31 -6.71 1.28 14.19
N LYS A 32 -7.28 1.09 15.39
CA LYS A 32 -7.20 -0.17 16.15
C LYS A 32 -7.77 -1.36 15.38
N GLN A 33 -8.96 -1.19 14.79
CA GLN A 33 -9.60 -2.26 14.00
C GLN A 33 -8.80 -2.61 12.75
N MET A 34 -8.17 -1.64 12.10
CA MET A 34 -7.29 -1.90 10.96
C MET A 34 -6.07 -2.74 11.38
N VAL A 35 -5.42 -2.42 12.49
CA VAL A 35 -4.28 -3.21 13.01
C VAL A 35 -4.75 -4.58 13.48
N ASP A 36 -5.88 -4.68 14.18
CA ASP A 36 -6.45 -5.97 14.62
C ASP A 36 -6.71 -6.91 13.43
N ALA A 37 -7.25 -6.39 12.34
CA ALA A 37 -7.41 -7.16 11.10
C ALA A 37 -6.05 -7.64 10.55
N GLY A 38 -5.02 -6.79 10.63
CA GLY A 38 -3.66 -7.13 10.21
C GLY A 38 -3.08 -8.32 10.97
N ILE A 39 -3.25 -8.36 12.29
CA ILE A 39 -2.72 -9.46 13.11
C ILE A 39 -3.50 -10.77 12.97
N ARG A 40 -4.61 -10.81 12.24
CA ARG A 40 -5.34 -12.04 11.88
C ARG A 40 -4.71 -12.76 10.69
N ALA A 41 -3.76 -12.15 10.00
CA ALA A 41 -3.05 -12.79 8.91
C ALA A 41 -2.26 -14.02 9.38
N PRO A 42 -2.11 -15.05 8.53
CA PRO A 42 -1.25 -16.17 8.85
C PRO A 42 0.21 -15.76 8.92
N SER A 43 0.99 -16.41 9.78
CA SER A 43 2.45 -16.25 9.82
C SER A 43 3.14 -17.61 9.93
N GLY A 44 4.32 -17.74 9.34
CA GLY A 44 5.09 -18.97 9.36
C GLY A 44 5.28 -19.48 10.79
N SER A 45 4.83 -20.71 11.08
CA SER A 45 4.82 -21.31 12.42
C SER A 45 4.16 -20.46 13.51
N ASN A 46 3.22 -19.60 13.12
CA ASN A 46 2.56 -18.62 14.01
C ASN A 46 3.54 -17.73 14.79
N ARG A 47 4.67 -17.37 14.17
CA ARG A 47 5.75 -16.60 14.84
C ARG A 47 5.37 -15.16 15.11
N GLN A 48 4.46 -14.60 14.29
CA GLN A 48 3.96 -13.22 14.44
C GLN A 48 5.10 -12.19 14.59
N GLY A 49 6.13 -12.35 13.75
CA GLY A 49 7.37 -11.56 13.78
C GLY A 49 7.18 -10.16 13.16
N TRP A 50 6.11 -9.47 13.49
CA TRP A 50 5.77 -8.15 12.99
C TRP A 50 5.62 -7.11 14.11
N LYS A 51 5.77 -5.85 13.75
CA LYS A 51 5.40 -4.68 14.54
C LYS A 51 4.75 -3.65 13.62
N PHE A 52 3.83 -2.91 14.18
CA PHE A 52 3.14 -1.83 13.49
C PHE A 52 3.29 -0.57 14.32
N ILE A 53 3.84 0.50 13.73
CA ILE A 53 3.88 1.82 14.33
C ILE A 53 2.84 2.66 13.62
N VAL A 54 1.81 3.10 14.34
CA VAL A 54 0.76 3.96 13.80
C VAL A 54 1.14 5.40 14.12
N VAL A 55 1.47 6.16 13.10
CA VAL A 55 1.93 7.55 13.21
C VAL A 55 0.79 8.49 12.86
N THR A 56 0.36 9.28 13.82
CA THR A 56 -0.64 10.35 13.67
C THR A 56 -0.09 11.70 14.13
N ASP A 57 1.00 11.70 14.89
CA ASP A 57 1.69 12.91 15.36
C ASP A 57 2.22 13.72 14.19
N THR A 58 1.99 15.03 14.22
CA THR A 58 2.32 15.93 13.10
C THR A 58 3.81 16.11 12.92
N GLU A 59 4.57 16.20 14.00
CA GLU A 59 6.02 16.40 13.93
C GLU A 59 6.72 15.15 13.37
N VAL A 60 6.36 13.98 13.87
CA VAL A 60 6.88 12.70 13.36
C VAL A 60 6.49 12.51 11.88
N LYS A 61 5.26 12.85 11.48
CA LYS A 61 4.85 12.81 10.07
C LYS A 61 5.65 13.76 9.18
N ASN A 62 6.00 14.94 9.67
CA ASN A 62 6.84 15.89 8.92
C ASN A 62 8.23 15.29 8.68
N GLN A 63 8.88 14.77 9.71
CA GLN A 63 10.20 14.15 9.60
C GLN A 63 10.19 12.94 8.66
N LEU A 64 9.19 12.07 8.77
CA LEU A 64 8.99 10.94 7.84
C LEU A 64 8.70 11.42 6.41
N GLY A 65 8.00 12.55 6.26
CA GLY A 65 7.70 13.16 4.96
C GLY A 65 8.96 13.62 4.25
N ASP A 66 9.90 14.22 4.97
CA ASP A 66 11.18 14.64 4.42
C ASP A 66 12.04 13.43 4.02
N ALA A 67 12.12 12.42 4.88
CA ALA A 67 12.81 11.16 4.57
C ALA A 67 12.19 10.45 3.36
N TYR A 68 10.86 10.42 3.26
CA TYR A 68 10.16 9.83 2.13
C TYR A 68 10.41 10.58 0.83
N ARG A 69 10.45 11.91 0.85
CA ARG A 69 10.76 12.74 -0.32
C ARG A 69 12.18 12.49 -0.82
N GLU A 70 13.16 12.39 0.06
CA GLU A 70 14.53 12.02 -0.29
C GLU A 70 14.60 10.63 -0.93
N ALA A 71 13.94 9.63 -0.33
CA ALA A 71 13.86 8.28 -0.86
C ALA A 71 13.18 8.24 -2.24
N TRP A 72 12.10 8.99 -2.41
CA TRP A 72 11.40 9.12 -3.70
C TRP A 72 12.26 9.74 -4.79
N ASN A 73 12.96 10.82 -4.49
CA ASN A 73 13.85 11.49 -5.44
C ASN A 73 15.00 10.58 -5.86
N PHE A 74 15.57 9.84 -4.92
CA PHE A 74 16.57 8.82 -5.22
C PHE A 74 16.00 7.73 -6.13
N TYR A 75 14.83 7.17 -5.79
CA TYR A 75 14.15 6.15 -6.58
C TYR A 75 13.89 6.60 -8.03
N VAL A 76 13.34 7.80 -8.23
CA VAL A 76 13.06 8.34 -9.58
C VAL A 76 14.35 8.56 -10.36
N LYS A 77 15.40 9.05 -9.71
CA LYS A 77 16.70 9.27 -10.35
C LYS A 77 17.33 7.95 -10.82
N GLU A 78 17.40 6.97 -9.95
CA GLU A 78 18.12 5.71 -10.23
C GLU A 78 17.35 4.79 -11.21
N PHE A 79 16.04 4.71 -11.10
CA PHE A 79 15.24 3.75 -11.89
C PHE A 79 14.58 4.35 -13.12
N TYR A 80 14.43 5.68 -13.19
CA TYR A 80 13.74 6.37 -14.28
C TYR A 80 14.57 7.54 -14.87
N GLY A 81 15.87 7.61 -14.56
CA GLY A 81 16.76 8.65 -15.08
C GLY A 81 16.31 10.08 -14.71
N GLY A 82 15.57 10.23 -13.62
CA GLY A 82 15.01 11.51 -13.19
C GLY A 82 13.71 11.91 -13.93
N SER A 83 13.20 11.07 -14.82
CA SER A 83 11.97 11.37 -15.57
C SER A 83 10.73 11.31 -14.67
N SER A 84 9.99 12.42 -14.64
CA SER A 84 8.75 12.55 -13.85
C SER A 84 7.59 11.69 -14.38
N ASP A 85 7.68 11.19 -15.61
CA ASP A 85 6.68 10.33 -16.23
C ASP A 85 6.89 8.82 -15.96
N MET A 86 7.98 8.48 -15.25
CA MET A 86 8.36 7.11 -14.90
C MET A 86 8.34 6.16 -16.12
N GLY A 87 8.79 6.64 -17.28
CA GLY A 87 8.89 5.87 -18.51
C GLY A 87 7.60 5.77 -19.33
N ALA A 88 6.57 6.55 -19.03
CA ALA A 88 5.33 6.59 -19.80
C ALA A 88 5.58 6.91 -21.29
N SER A 89 6.56 7.74 -21.59
CA SER A 89 6.97 8.10 -22.96
C SER A 89 7.56 6.92 -23.74
N ASN A 90 8.02 5.87 -23.06
CA ASN A 90 8.60 4.66 -23.68
C ASN A 90 7.53 3.58 -23.97
N VAL A 91 6.28 3.81 -23.60
CA VAL A 91 5.19 2.86 -23.82
C VAL A 91 4.51 3.16 -25.16
N GLY A 92 4.57 2.21 -26.10
CA GLY A 92 4.01 2.39 -27.45
C GLY A 92 2.48 2.45 -27.50
N ASP A 93 1.79 1.92 -26.48
CA ASP A 93 0.33 1.99 -26.35
C ASP A 93 -0.08 3.28 -25.66
N THR A 94 -0.92 4.09 -26.34
CA THR A 94 -1.32 5.41 -25.87
C THR A 94 -2.17 5.35 -24.58
N GLU A 95 -3.04 4.34 -24.44
CA GLU A 95 -3.87 4.20 -23.23
C GLU A 95 -3.03 3.75 -22.05
N LYS A 96 -2.14 2.80 -22.26
CA LYS A 96 -1.20 2.32 -21.24
C LYS A 96 -0.21 3.41 -20.83
N ALA A 97 0.31 4.19 -21.78
CA ALA A 97 1.15 5.36 -21.50
C ALA A 97 0.40 6.41 -20.64
N GLN A 98 -0.86 6.68 -20.96
CA GLN A 98 -1.69 7.58 -20.15
C GLN A 98 -1.93 7.04 -18.74
N GLN A 99 -2.13 5.72 -18.59
CA GLN A 99 -2.28 5.08 -17.29
C GLN A 99 -1.00 5.21 -16.45
N VAL A 100 0.17 4.90 -17.03
CA VAL A 100 1.48 5.05 -16.36
C VAL A 100 1.69 6.51 -15.94
N ASN A 101 1.40 7.47 -16.80
CA ASN A 101 1.54 8.89 -16.49
C ASN A 101 0.61 9.33 -15.34
N ARG A 102 -0.64 8.84 -15.30
CA ARG A 102 -1.55 9.11 -14.17
C ARG A 102 -1.01 8.52 -12.85
N ILE A 103 -0.45 7.32 -12.90
CA ILE A 103 0.16 6.65 -11.74
C ILE A 103 1.36 7.46 -11.25
N SER A 104 2.26 7.87 -12.16
CA SER A 104 3.47 8.65 -11.85
C SER A 104 3.11 9.98 -11.19
N LYS A 105 2.19 10.74 -11.78
CA LYS A 105 1.71 12.00 -11.20
C LYS A 105 1.07 11.82 -9.84
N SER A 106 0.36 10.71 -9.64
CA SER A 106 -0.26 10.42 -8.34
C SER A 106 0.77 10.01 -7.29
N ALA A 107 1.82 9.29 -7.68
CA ALA A 107 2.91 8.90 -6.80
C ALA A 107 3.80 10.09 -6.43
N ALA A 108 4.14 10.94 -7.40
CA ALA A 108 4.86 12.19 -7.14
C ALA A 108 4.07 13.13 -6.22
N TRP A 109 2.74 13.23 -6.40
CA TRP A 109 1.91 13.99 -5.47
C TRP A 109 2.01 13.46 -4.05
N LEU A 110 2.02 12.14 -3.85
CA LEU A 110 2.17 11.55 -2.52
C LEU A 110 3.53 11.91 -1.91
N SER A 111 4.63 11.91 -2.67
CA SER A 111 5.95 12.25 -2.14
C SER A 111 6.01 13.67 -1.57
N GLU A 112 5.31 14.61 -2.20
CA GLU A 112 5.22 15.98 -1.72
C GLU A 112 4.22 16.18 -0.56
N ASN A 113 3.29 15.26 -0.39
CA ASN A 113 2.20 15.39 0.58
C ASN A 113 2.16 14.26 1.62
N PHE A 114 3.24 13.48 1.72
CA PHE A 114 3.31 12.32 2.61
C PHE A 114 3.04 12.68 4.08
N HIS A 115 3.52 13.83 4.53
CA HIS A 115 3.30 14.36 5.87
C HIS A 115 1.86 14.81 6.14
N LYS A 116 1.05 15.06 5.09
CA LYS A 116 -0.33 15.56 5.22
C LYS A 116 -1.37 14.46 5.41
N VAL A 117 -1.00 13.19 5.16
CA VAL A 117 -1.96 12.10 5.35
C VAL A 117 -2.32 11.95 6.83
N PRO A 118 -3.59 11.66 7.18
CA PRO A 118 -4.02 11.58 8.58
C PRO A 118 -3.25 10.55 9.39
N ALA A 119 -3.00 9.37 8.83
CA ALA A 119 -2.27 8.30 9.50
C ALA A 119 -1.31 7.58 8.56
N GLN A 120 -0.20 7.11 9.12
CA GLN A 120 0.79 6.26 8.46
C GLN A 120 1.00 5.02 9.33
N PHE A 121 0.91 3.83 8.72
CA PHE A 121 1.28 2.59 9.39
C PHE A 121 2.66 2.19 8.89
N VAL A 122 3.67 2.33 9.71
CA VAL A 122 5.01 1.81 9.43
C VAL A 122 5.04 0.35 9.84
N VAL A 123 5.21 -0.52 8.86
CA VAL A 123 5.06 -1.96 9.03
C VAL A 123 6.42 -2.63 9.00
N LEU A 124 6.75 -3.31 10.09
CA LEU A 124 8.03 -3.95 10.29
C LEU A 124 7.89 -5.45 10.43
N SER A 125 8.85 -6.17 9.89
CA SER A 125 9.01 -7.60 10.18
C SER A 125 10.42 -7.93 10.63
N ARG A 126 10.54 -9.11 11.26
CA ARG A 126 11.80 -9.73 11.65
C ARG A 126 11.73 -11.23 11.35
N ASN A 127 12.83 -11.76 10.76
CA ASN A 127 12.90 -13.16 10.37
C ASN A 127 11.82 -13.58 9.35
N ASP A 128 11.46 -12.67 8.44
CA ASP A 128 10.53 -12.89 7.33
C ASP A 128 11.13 -12.43 5.99
N PRO A 129 12.21 -13.10 5.52
CA PRO A 129 13.00 -12.60 4.39
C PRO A 129 12.24 -12.57 3.06
N THR A 130 11.18 -13.37 2.94
CA THR A 130 10.31 -13.39 1.75
C THR A 130 9.11 -12.47 1.85
N GLY A 131 8.84 -11.91 3.03
CA GLY A 131 7.64 -11.13 3.29
C GLY A 131 6.34 -11.96 3.33
N SER A 132 6.46 -13.29 3.37
CA SER A 132 5.31 -14.20 3.27
C SER A 132 4.32 -14.08 4.44
N SER A 133 4.75 -13.54 5.57
CA SER A 133 3.90 -13.27 6.73
C SER A 133 3.44 -11.82 6.76
N ILE A 134 4.35 -10.89 6.46
CA ILE A 134 4.04 -9.47 6.65
C ILE A 134 3.12 -8.91 5.55
N TYR A 135 3.26 -9.33 4.27
CA TYR A 135 2.42 -8.78 3.21
C TYR A 135 0.95 -9.22 3.31
N PRO A 136 0.59 -10.44 3.73
CA PRO A 136 -0.79 -10.78 4.10
C PRO A 136 -1.37 -9.88 5.21
N ALA A 137 -0.56 -9.54 6.23
CA ALA A 137 -0.98 -8.61 7.29
C ALA A 137 -1.22 -7.19 6.76
N ILE A 138 -0.31 -6.68 5.92
CA ILE A 138 -0.46 -5.39 5.24
C ILE A 138 -1.76 -5.35 4.43
N TRP A 139 -2.02 -6.39 3.63
CA TRP A 139 -3.21 -6.46 2.82
C TRP A 139 -4.49 -6.49 3.67
N SER A 140 -4.49 -7.23 4.79
CA SER A 140 -5.61 -7.25 5.74
C SER A 140 -5.89 -5.88 6.36
N ILE A 141 -4.84 -5.11 6.72
CA ILE A 141 -4.98 -3.71 7.18
C ILE A 141 -5.67 -2.86 6.10
N MET A 142 -5.26 -3.01 4.84
CA MET A 142 -5.81 -2.23 3.73
C MET A 142 -7.27 -2.58 3.44
N LEU A 143 -7.63 -3.87 3.48
CA LEU A 143 -9.01 -4.33 3.31
C LEU A 143 -9.91 -3.84 4.45
N ALA A 144 -9.43 -3.90 5.70
CA ALA A 144 -10.14 -3.35 6.85
C ALA A 144 -10.35 -1.83 6.70
N GLY A 145 -9.30 -1.10 6.26
CA GLY A 145 -9.44 0.32 5.92
C GLY A 145 -10.54 0.55 4.90
N ARG A 146 -10.58 -0.24 3.82
CA ARG A 146 -11.63 -0.13 2.79
C ARG A 146 -13.02 -0.37 3.37
N ALA A 147 -13.20 -1.34 4.26
CA ALA A 147 -14.48 -1.61 4.92
C ALA A 147 -14.98 -0.40 5.73
N HIS A 148 -14.07 0.37 6.32
CA HIS A 148 -14.38 1.63 7.02
C HIS A 148 -14.43 2.87 6.11
N GLY A 149 -14.28 2.72 4.80
CA GLY A 149 -14.24 3.86 3.88
C GLY A 149 -12.91 4.62 3.90
N ILE A 150 -11.87 4.05 4.49
CA ILE A 150 -10.51 4.62 4.49
C ILE A 150 -9.77 4.20 3.24
N GLY A 151 -9.29 5.18 2.50
CA GLY A 151 -8.38 4.98 1.37
C GLY A 151 -6.97 4.74 1.87
N THR A 152 -6.30 3.74 1.30
CA THR A 152 -4.93 3.38 1.67
C THR A 152 -4.02 3.33 0.46
N CYS A 153 -2.72 3.54 0.69
CA CYS A 153 -1.70 3.29 -0.31
C CYS A 153 -0.47 2.66 0.35
N LEU A 154 -0.08 1.49 -0.13
CA LEU A 154 1.17 0.83 0.26
C LEU A 154 2.33 1.43 -0.53
N THR A 155 3.42 1.73 0.15
CA THR A 155 4.70 2.13 -0.44
C THR A 155 5.86 1.47 0.28
N THR A 156 6.89 1.03 -0.46
CA THR A 156 8.10 0.41 0.07
C THR A 156 9.30 1.34 0.04
N VAL A 157 9.17 2.49 -0.64
CA VAL A 157 10.27 3.40 -0.97
C VAL A 157 11.03 3.90 0.27
N LEU A 158 10.32 4.20 1.37
CA LEU A 158 10.97 4.64 2.61
C LEU A 158 11.89 3.56 3.19
N GLY A 159 11.39 2.32 3.31
CA GLY A 159 12.18 1.19 3.84
C GLY A 159 13.33 0.79 2.92
N MET A 160 13.18 0.94 1.60
CA MET A 160 14.23 0.59 0.65
C MET A 160 15.41 1.57 0.63
N PHE A 161 15.17 2.87 0.82
CA PHE A 161 16.19 3.89 0.55
C PHE A 161 16.50 4.81 1.72
N GLN A 162 15.66 4.84 2.78
CA GLN A 162 15.85 5.69 3.96
C GLN A 162 15.49 4.96 5.25
N GLN A 163 15.74 3.63 5.30
CA GLN A 163 15.39 2.83 6.48
C GLN A 163 16.08 3.33 7.76
N GLU A 164 17.38 3.61 7.71
CA GLU A 164 18.15 4.06 8.86
C GLU A 164 17.61 5.37 9.42
N LYS A 165 17.34 6.34 8.54
CA LYS A 165 16.75 7.61 8.93
C LYS A 165 15.35 7.44 9.54
N ALA A 166 14.53 6.54 8.98
CA ALA A 166 13.22 6.22 9.55
C ALA A 166 13.34 5.52 10.90
N PHE A 167 14.40 4.71 11.12
CA PHE A 167 14.68 4.08 12.42
C PHE A 167 15.00 5.12 13.47
N GLU A 168 15.84 6.12 13.16
CA GLU A 168 16.17 7.23 14.05
C GLU A 168 14.93 8.06 14.40
N ILE A 169 14.09 8.41 13.40
CA ILE A 169 12.85 9.20 13.63
C ILE A 169 11.86 8.47 14.54
N LEU A 170 11.80 7.14 14.44
CA LEU A 170 10.79 6.31 15.11
C LEU A 170 11.34 5.57 16.34
N ASP A 171 12.57 5.84 16.75
CA ASP A 171 13.27 5.16 17.84
C ASP A 171 13.26 3.62 17.70
N ILE A 172 13.38 3.13 16.44
CA ILE A 172 13.41 1.69 16.18
C ILE A 172 14.82 1.16 16.48
N PRO A 173 14.96 0.15 17.35
CA PRO A 173 16.27 -0.40 17.69
C PRO A 173 16.92 -1.10 16.49
N SER A 174 18.04 -0.57 16.01
CA SER A 174 18.75 -1.08 14.82
C SER A 174 19.41 -2.45 15.07
N ASP A 175 19.72 -2.78 16.34
CA ASP A 175 20.36 -4.04 16.76
C ASP A 175 19.41 -5.24 16.86
N LYS A 176 18.09 -5.04 16.67
CA LYS A 176 17.07 -6.10 16.85
C LYS A 176 16.66 -6.81 15.57
N GLY A 177 17.27 -6.47 14.42
CA GLY A 177 17.02 -7.11 13.14
C GLY A 177 15.65 -6.84 12.55
N TRP A 178 15.04 -5.69 12.86
CA TRP A 178 13.82 -5.21 12.22
C TRP A 178 14.11 -4.69 10.81
N THR A 179 13.13 -4.83 9.95
CA THR A 179 13.13 -4.24 8.60
C THR A 179 11.79 -3.54 8.37
N ILE A 180 11.81 -2.33 7.82
CA ILE A 180 10.60 -1.66 7.34
C ILE A 180 10.23 -2.27 6.00
N ASN A 181 9.17 -3.07 5.95
CA ASN A 181 8.69 -3.71 4.73
C ASN A 181 7.86 -2.76 3.88
N ALA A 182 7.06 -1.93 4.53
CA ALA A 182 6.22 -0.95 3.86
C ALA A 182 5.75 0.15 4.82
N VAL A 183 5.28 1.25 4.23
CA VAL A 183 4.41 2.20 4.91
C VAL A 183 3.06 2.18 4.21
N ILE A 184 1.97 2.12 4.99
CA ILE A 184 0.62 2.29 4.48
C ILE A 184 0.16 3.69 4.86
N THR A 185 -0.04 4.57 3.87
CA THR A 185 -0.71 5.84 4.12
C THR A 185 -2.22 5.63 4.14
N ALA A 186 -2.92 6.31 5.04
CA ALA A 186 -4.35 6.13 5.25
C ALA A 186 -5.08 7.46 5.48
N GLY A 187 -6.29 7.59 4.93
CA GLY A 187 -7.15 8.77 5.09
C GLY A 187 -8.48 8.62 4.35
N TYR A 188 -9.40 9.54 4.53
CA TYR A 188 -10.66 9.57 3.77
C TYR A 188 -10.36 10.00 2.33
N PRO A 189 -10.70 9.18 1.29
CA PRO A 189 -10.30 9.44 -0.07
C PRO A 189 -11.02 10.65 -0.66
N LEU A 190 -10.29 11.51 -1.36
CA LEU A 190 -10.85 12.63 -2.14
C LEU A 190 -11.42 12.16 -3.50
N GLY A 191 -11.02 10.98 -3.95
CA GLY A 191 -11.50 10.35 -5.17
C GLY A 191 -12.63 9.36 -4.93
N LYS A 192 -13.23 8.91 -6.03
CA LYS A 192 -14.27 7.86 -5.98
C LYS A 192 -13.64 6.47 -5.92
N TRP A 193 -14.30 5.57 -5.22
CA TRP A 193 -14.02 4.15 -5.31
C TRP A 193 -14.38 3.63 -6.70
N GLY A 194 -13.70 2.60 -7.12
CA GLY A 194 -13.95 1.94 -8.40
C GLY A 194 -13.15 0.65 -8.48
N VAL A 195 -13.61 -0.28 -9.30
CA VAL A 195 -12.91 -1.53 -9.58
C VAL A 195 -11.54 -1.22 -10.17
N ALA A 196 -10.51 -1.85 -9.63
CA ALA A 196 -9.16 -1.73 -10.16
C ALA A 196 -9.04 -2.56 -11.44
N ASP A 197 -8.46 -1.96 -12.48
CA ASP A 197 -8.15 -2.65 -13.71
C ASP A 197 -7.14 -3.79 -13.46
N ARG A 198 -7.42 -4.96 -14.03
CA ARG A 198 -6.59 -6.18 -13.90
C ARG A 198 -6.59 -6.95 -15.22
N ASN A 199 -5.52 -7.69 -15.43
CA ASN A 199 -5.49 -8.63 -16.56
C ASN A 199 -6.60 -9.68 -16.42
N PRO A 200 -7.18 -10.15 -17.52
CA PRO A 200 -8.14 -11.25 -17.53
C PRO A 200 -7.57 -12.50 -16.85
N LEU A 201 -8.48 -13.28 -16.25
CA LEU A 201 -8.10 -14.45 -15.45
C LEU A 201 -7.34 -15.50 -16.26
N ASP A 202 -7.75 -15.75 -17.50
CA ASP A 202 -7.14 -16.69 -18.42
C ASP A 202 -5.70 -16.32 -18.81
N GLN A 203 -5.36 -15.02 -18.83
CA GLN A 203 -4.02 -14.55 -19.13
C GLN A 203 -3.01 -14.75 -17.99
N VAL A 204 -3.49 -15.04 -16.80
CA VAL A 204 -2.65 -15.15 -15.58
C VAL A 204 -2.75 -16.52 -14.91
N THR A 205 -3.44 -17.48 -15.56
CA THR A 205 -3.72 -18.79 -14.95
C THR A 205 -3.39 -19.92 -15.92
N TYR A 206 -2.65 -20.92 -15.41
CA TYR A 206 -2.43 -22.18 -16.08
C TYR A 206 -2.99 -23.34 -15.27
N LEU A 207 -3.53 -24.38 -15.92
CA LEU A 207 -4.07 -25.56 -15.27
C LEU A 207 -3.02 -26.67 -15.16
N ASN A 208 -2.69 -27.07 -13.94
CA ASN A 208 -1.78 -28.16 -13.60
C ASN A 208 -0.30 -27.94 -13.96
N LYS A 209 0.03 -27.35 -15.12
CA LYS A 209 1.41 -27.15 -15.60
C LYS A 209 1.55 -25.80 -16.26
N TRP A 210 2.74 -25.22 -16.21
CA TRP A 210 3.08 -24.02 -16.94
C TRP A 210 2.80 -24.18 -18.44
N GLY A 211 2.15 -23.18 -19.05
CA GLY A 211 1.78 -23.17 -20.45
C GLY A 211 0.46 -23.90 -20.79
N ASN A 212 -0.15 -24.61 -19.87
CA ASN A 212 -1.50 -25.15 -20.06
C ASN A 212 -2.55 -24.05 -19.82
N GLU A 213 -2.91 -23.35 -20.86
CA GLU A 213 -3.90 -22.26 -20.80
C GLU A 213 -5.26 -22.74 -20.31
N THR A 214 -6.00 -21.83 -19.69
CA THR A 214 -7.38 -22.06 -19.28
C THR A 214 -8.32 -21.19 -20.10
N ASN A 215 -9.56 -21.63 -20.28
CA ASN A 215 -10.64 -20.80 -20.80
C ASN A 215 -11.48 -20.20 -19.67
N TRP A 216 -10.89 -20.05 -18.49
CA TRP A 216 -11.61 -19.53 -17.35
C TRP A 216 -11.84 -18.04 -17.49
N ASN A 217 -13.10 -17.67 -17.37
CA ASN A 217 -13.50 -16.28 -17.41
C ASN A 217 -14.54 -16.02 -16.32
N VAL A 218 -14.48 -14.85 -15.71
CA VAL A 218 -15.50 -14.33 -14.81
C VAL A 218 -16.10 -13.12 -15.50
N ASN A 219 -17.15 -13.38 -16.34
CA ASN A 219 -17.78 -12.35 -17.15
C ASN A 219 -18.50 -11.30 -16.31
N ASP A 220 -19.13 -11.74 -15.22
CA ASP A 220 -19.77 -10.87 -14.25
C ASP A 220 -18.88 -10.79 -13.02
N PRO A 221 -18.34 -9.61 -12.66
CA PRO A 221 -17.58 -9.48 -11.44
C PRO A 221 -18.44 -9.94 -10.26
N LEU A 222 -17.81 -10.71 -9.33
CA LEU A 222 -18.51 -11.24 -8.16
C LEU A 222 -19.07 -10.13 -7.24
N TRP A 223 -18.78 -8.90 -7.57
CA TRP A 223 -19.35 -7.73 -6.95
C TRP A 223 -19.69 -6.69 -8.01
N ASN A 224 -20.96 -6.27 -8.05
CA ASN A 224 -21.48 -5.22 -8.92
C ASN A 224 -21.93 -4.02 -8.08
N TYR A 225 -21.80 -2.81 -8.65
CA TYR A 225 -22.29 -1.57 -8.04
C TYR A 225 -23.80 -1.55 -7.95
#